data_9a28332d5a3a8ef1613cdd19a695cc4f
#
_entry.id   9a28332d5a3a8ef1613cdd19a695cc4f
#
_cell.length_a   1.000
_cell.length_b   1.000
_cell.length_c   1.000
_cell.angle_alpha   90.00
_cell.angle_beta   90.00
_cell.angle_gamma   90.00
#
_symmetry.space_group_name_H-M   'P 1'
#
loop_
_entity.id
_entity.type
_entity.pdbx_description
1 polymer ?
#
loop_
_entity_poly.entity_id
_entity_poly.type
_entity_poly.pdbx_seq_one_letter_code
_entity_poly.pdbx_strand_id
1 'polypeptide(L)'
;MKIAFINSVAGFGSTGRLVSTLSMMDEVDGKVYYGRKKDSSNAISMRFTGDIGNVTHAIGTYLFDDHGFHNAMETKRMLKDLDEFNPDIVHLHNLHGYYVHVGVLFDYLKRKNKKVIWTLHDCWSFTGHCAHYD
;
A
#
# COMPACT_ATOMS: atom_id res chain seq x y z
N MET A 1 -9.29 -11.16 14.17
CA MET A 1 -9.70 -9.94 13.42
C MET A 1 -8.95 -9.91 12.10
N LYS A 2 -9.64 -9.71 10.97
CA LYS A 2 -9.01 -9.64 9.65
C LYS A 2 -8.51 -8.23 9.35
N ILE A 3 -7.21 -8.09 9.06
CA ILE A 3 -6.60 -6.79 8.74
C ILE A 3 -5.81 -6.88 7.44
N ALA A 4 -6.15 -6.01 6.49
CA ALA A 4 -5.36 -5.81 5.28
C ALA A 4 -4.39 -4.65 5.49
N PHE A 5 -3.11 -4.92 5.36
CA PHE A 5 -2.06 -3.91 5.45
C PHE A 5 -1.62 -3.51 4.05
N ILE A 6 -1.60 -2.21 3.75
CA ILE A 6 -1.12 -1.69 2.46
C ILE A 6 0.14 -0.85 2.71
N ASN A 7 1.26 -1.29 2.13
CA ASN A 7 2.55 -0.63 2.27
C ASN A 7 3.39 -0.77 0.98
N SER A 8 4.37 0.11 0.77
CA SER A 8 5.25 0.05 -0.40
C SER A 8 6.11 -1.21 -0.44
N VAL A 9 6.48 -1.76 0.71
CA VAL A 9 7.37 -2.93 0.87
C VAL A 9 6.84 -3.90 1.92
N ALA A 10 7.27 -5.17 1.88
CA ALA A 10 6.95 -6.18 2.89
C ALA A 10 8.25 -6.80 3.44
N GLY A 11 8.40 -6.87 4.77
CA GLY A 11 9.59 -7.43 5.44
C GLY A 11 10.89 -6.63 5.26
N PHE A 12 10.91 -5.69 4.34
CA PHE A 12 12.09 -4.89 3.99
C PHE A 12 12.02 -3.50 4.61
N GLY A 13 13.17 -3.02 5.13
CA GLY A 13 13.25 -1.71 5.79
C GLY A 13 12.45 -1.64 7.09
N SER A 14 12.38 -0.46 7.73
CA SER A 14 11.69 -0.27 9.00
C SER A 14 10.18 -0.48 8.88
N THR A 15 9.54 0.19 7.93
CA THR A 15 8.07 0.12 7.74
C THR A 15 7.61 -1.25 7.24
N GLY A 16 8.38 -1.89 6.35
CA GLY A 16 8.05 -3.23 5.88
C GLY A 16 8.16 -4.31 6.97
N ARG A 17 9.15 -4.21 7.86
CA ARG A 17 9.27 -5.10 9.02
C ARG A 17 8.14 -4.89 10.00
N LEU A 18 7.83 -3.62 10.32
CA LEU A 18 6.71 -3.27 11.19
C LEU A 18 5.40 -3.88 10.70
N VAL A 19 5.06 -3.64 9.43
CA VAL A 19 3.82 -4.15 8.83
C VAL A 19 3.77 -5.68 8.84
N SER A 20 4.88 -6.34 8.50
CA SER A 20 4.96 -7.80 8.55
C SER A 20 4.80 -8.35 9.97
N THR A 21 5.41 -7.70 10.97
CA THR A 21 5.25 -8.09 12.37
C THR A 21 3.82 -7.93 12.85
N LEU A 22 3.18 -6.79 12.57
CA LEU A 22 1.79 -6.55 12.93
C LEU A 22 0.83 -7.56 12.28
N SER A 23 1.10 -7.94 11.03
CA SER A 23 0.25 -8.92 10.32
C SER A 23 0.35 -10.35 10.83
N MET A 24 1.38 -10.66 11.62
CA MET A 24 1.63 -12.00 12.19
C MET A 24 1.31 -12.09 13.69
N MET A 25 0.69 -11.07 14.29
CA MET A 25 0.28 -11.12 15.69
C MET A 25 -0.83 -12.15 15.89
N ASP A 26 -0.83 -12.87 17.01
CA ASP A 26 -1.73 -14.02 17.26
C ASP A 26 -3.23 -13.72 17.08
N GLU A 27 -3.67 -12.50 17.37
CA GLU A 27 -5.08 -12.10 17.24
C GLU A 27 -5.44 -11.52 15.85
N VAL A 28 -4.46 -11.48 14.93
CA VAL A 28 -4.58 -10.85 13.62
C VAL A 28 -4.53 -11.91 12.51
N ASP A 29 -5.60 -12.01 11.73
CA ASP A 29 -5.58 -12.67 10.43
C ASP A 29 -5.14 -11.61 9.40
N GLY A 30 -3.82 -11.45 9.25
CA GLY A 30 -3.20 -10.36 8.54
C GLY A 30 -2.78 -10.73 7.12
N LYS A 31 -3.04 -9.83 6.15
CA LYS A 31 -2.52 -9.92 4.78
C LYS A 31 -1.85 -8.62 4.35
N VAL A 32 -0.62 -8.71 3.86
CA VAL A 32 0.18 -7.54 3.43
C VAL A 32 0.12 -7.40 1.91
N TYR A 33 -0.40 -6.26 1.45
CA TYR A 33 -0.38 -5.86 0.04
C TYR A 33 0.77 -4.88 -0.20
N TYR A 34 1.66 -5.20 -1.13
CA TYR A 34 2.84 -4.40 -1.40
C TYR A 34 3.16 -4.32 -2.90
N GLY A 35 3.89 -3.28 -3.31
CA GLY A 35 4.17 -3.05 -4.73
C GLY A 35 5.63 -3.21 -5.13
N ARG A 36 6.58 -3.03 -4.21
CA ARG A 36 8.01 -2.90 -4.56
C ARG A 36 8.82 -4.14 -4.17
N LYS A 37 9.30 -4.20 -2.96
CA LYS A 37 10.29 -5.20 -2.51
C LYS A 37 9.76 -6.01 -1.35
N LYS A 38 10.08 -7.30 -1.34
CA LYS A 38 9.87 -8.21 -0.20
C LYS A 38 11.21 -8.73 0.26
N ASP A 39 11.41 -8.78 1.57
CA ASP A 39 12.47 -9.54 2.23
C ASP A 39 11.88 -10.80 2.87
N SER A 40 12.74 -11.65 3.43
CA SER A 40 12.33 -12.87 4.13
C SER A 40 11.38 -12.55 5.28
N SER A 41 10.10 -12.75 5.05
CA SER A 41 9.03 -12.59 6.02
C SER A 41 8.03 -13.72 5.82
N ASN A 42 7.58 -14.36 6.91
CA ASN A 42 6.54 -15.38 6.89
C ASN A 42 5.12 -14.80 6.77
N ALA A 43 4.98 -13.48 6.72
CA ALA A 43 3.70 -12.83 6.55
C ALA A 43 3.01 -13.23 5.25
N ILE A 44 1.72 -13.52 5.31
CA ILE A 44 0.88 -13.71 4.12
C ILE A 44 0.87 -12.40 3.36
N SER A 45 1.35 -12.40 2.12
CA SER A 45 1.54 -11.17 1.38
C SER A 45 1.28 -11.35 -0.11
N MET A 46 0.80 -10.27 -0.74
CA MET A 46 0.57 -10.18 -2.18
C MET A 46 1.31 -8.98 -2.77
N ARG A 47 2.21 -9.25 -3.73
CA ARG A 47 2.77 -8.20 -4.59
C ARG A 47 1.81 -7.94 -5.74
N PHE A 48 1.35 -6.71 -5.90
CA PHE A 48 0.38 -6.38 -6.95
C PHE A 48 0.95 -5.51 -8.08
N THR A 49 2.10 -4.86 -7.89
CA THR A 49 2.77 -4.06 -8.91
C THR A 49 4.11 -4.67 -9.25
N GLY A 50 4.40 -4.84 -10.56
CA GLY A 50 5.69 -5.30 -11.06
C GLY A 50 6.71 -4.16 -11.19
N ASP A 51 7.98 -4.51 -11.48
CA ASP A 51 9.06 -3.52 -11.62
C ASP A 51 8.82 -2.57 -12.80
N ILE A 52 8.24 -3.06 -13.90
CA ILE A 52 7.84 -2.23 -15.04
C ILE A 52 6.77 -1.22 -14.62
N GLY A 53 5.75 -1.64 -13.87
CA GLY A 53 4.72 -0.73 -13.34
C GLY A 53 5.31 0.33 -12.42
N ASN A 54 6.26 -0.02 -11.58
CA ASN A 54 6.94 0.95 -10.70
C ASN A 54 7.75 1.97 -11.50
N VAL A 55 8.46 1.52 -12.54
CA VAL A 55 9.27 2.41 -13.42
C VAL A 55 8.36 3.34 -14.23
N THR A 56 7.30 2.83 -14.83
CA THR A 56 6.35 3.65 -15.59
C THR A 56 5.64 4.67 -14.71
N HIS A 57 5.31 4.32 -13.47
CA HIS A 57 4.77 5.25 -12.49
C HIS A 57 5.78 6.36 -12.15
N ALA A 58 7.05 6.01 -11.91
CA ALA A 58 8.09 6.99 -11.62
C ALA A 58 8.32 7.97 -12.79
N ILE A 59 8.34 7.47 -14.03
CA ILE A 59 8.47 8.29 -15.23
C ILE A 59 7.25 9.21 -15.39
N GLY A 60 6.03 8.70 -15.21
CA GLY A 60 4.82 9.50 -15.28
C GLY A 60 4.82 10.61 -14.23
N THR A 61 5.18 10.31 -12.99
CA THR A 61 5.32 11.32 -11.93
C THR A 61 6.32 12.40 -12.30
N TYR A 62 7.48 12.03 -12.87
CA TYR A 62 8.49 12.99 -13.27
C TYR A 62 8.00 13.93 -14.39
N LEU A 63 7.20 13.41 -15.32
CA LEU A 63 6.70 14.19 -16.47
C LEU A 63 5.47 15.04 -16.16
N PHE A 64 4.60 14.58 -15.26
CA PHE A 64 3.27 15.17 -15.01
C PHE A 64 3.07 15.69 -13.58
N ASP A 65 4.04 15.49 -12.68
CA ASP A 65 3.98 15.85 -11.25
C ASP A 65 2.74 15.29 -10.53
N ASP A 66 2.34 14.07 -10.90
CA ASP A 66 1.12 13.41 -10.43
C ASP A 66 1.41 12.12 -9.63
N HIS A 67 2.33 12.21 -8.68
CA HIS A 67 2.73 11.10 -7.81
C HIS A 67 1.52 10.46 -7.10
N GLY A 68 1.37 9.15 -7.29
CA GLY A 68 0.27 8.37 -6.69
C GLY A 68 -0.95 8.18 -7.60
N PHE A 69 -0.91 8.62 -8.86
CA PHE A 69 -2.02 8.51 -9.82
C PHE A 69 -1.76 7.57 -11.00
N HIS A 70 -0.75 6.70 -10.89
CA HIS A 70 -0.46 5.65 -11.86
C HIS A 70 -0.80 4.25 -11.31
N ASN A 71 -0.63 3.19 -12.12
CA ASN A 71 -0.91 1.79 -11.75
C ASN A 71 -2.38 1.51 -11.38
N ALA A 72 -3.33 2.13 -12.08
CA ALA A 72 -4.75 1.94 -11.80
C ALA A 72 -5.22 0.49 -12.00
N MET A 73 -4.70 -0.23 -13.00
CA MET A 73 -5.08 -1.62 -13.28
C MET A 73 -4.56 -2.57 -12.18
N GLU A 74 -3.30 -2.41 -11.78
CA GLU A 74 -2.68 -3.17 -10.71
C GLU A 74 -3.38 -2.92 -9.38
N THR A 75 -3.71 -1.66 -9.10
CA THR A 75 -4.50 -1.28 -7.92
C THR A 75 -5.87 -1.95 -7.94
N LYS A 76 -6.60 -1.94 -9.07
CA LYS A 76 -7.89 -2.63 -9.19
C LYS A 76 -7.78 -4.14 -8.98
N ARG A 77 -6.71 -4.78 -9.45
CA ARG A 77 -6.44 -6.21 -9.19
C ARG A 77 -6.24 -6.47 -7.71
N MET A 78 -5.47 -5.65 -7.03
CA MET A 78 -5.28 -5.71 -5.59
C MET A 78 -6.61 -5.55 -4.84
N LEU A 79 -7.43 -4.58 -5.24
CA LEU A 79 -8.73 -4.34 -4.63
C LEU A 79 -9.73 -5.50 -4.81
N LYS A 80 -9.63 -6.25 -5.92
CA LYS A 80 -10.42 -7.48 -6.10
C LYS A 80 -10.01 -8.56 -5.09
N ASP A 81 -8.73 -8.79 -4.92
CA ASP A 81 -8.22 -9.75 -3.91
C ASP A 81 -8.55 -9.26 -2.47
N LEU A 82 -8.54 -7.96 -2.23
CA LEU A 82 -8.94 -7.37 -0.97
C LEU A 82 -10.44 -7.56 -0.67
N ASP A 83 -11.31 -7.51 -1.69
CA ASP A 83 -12.73 -7.87 -1.57
C ASP A 83 -12.91 -9.35 -1.19
N GLU A 84 -12.14 -10.25 -1.82
CA GLU A 84 -12.16 -11.69 -1.51
C GLU A 84 -11.64 -11.97 -0.10
N PHE A 85 -10.59 -11.31 0.33
CA PHE A 85 -10.06 -11.39 1.69
C PHE A 85 -11.05 -10.82 2.72
N ASN A 86 -11.84 -9.81 2.34
CA ASN A 86 -12.87 -9.14 3.13
C ASN A 86 -12.41 -8.74 4.54
N PRO A 87 -11.45 -7.82 4.66
CA PRO A 87 -10.91 -7.40 5.95
C PRO A 87 -11.92 -6.57 6.76
N ASP A 88 -11.83 -6.69 8.09
CA ASP A 88 -12.53 -5.83 9.05
C ASP A 88 -11.95 -4.41 9.04
N ILE A 89 -10.63 -4.31 8.86
CA ILE A 89 -9.87 -3.05 8.84
C ILE A 89 -8.89 -3.06 7.67
N VAL A 90 -8.77 -1.92 6.99
CA VAL A 90 -7.68 -1.64 6.04
C VAL A 90 -6.70 -0.67 6.70
N HIS A 91 -5.48 -1.15 6.95
CA HIS A 91 -4.43 -0.37 7.58
C HIS A 91 -3.44 0.12 6.53
N LEU A 92 -3.48 1.42 6.27
CA LEU A 92 -2.61 2.09 5.32
C LEU A 92 -1.32 2.54 6.00
N HIS A 93 -0.21 2.37 5.31
CA HIS A 93 1.12 2.85 5.69
C HIS A 93 1.67 3.78 4.60
N ASN A 94 2.89 3.53 4.10
CA ASN A 94 3.47 4.34 3.04
C ASN A 94 2.76 4.11 1.70
N LEU A 95 1.95 5.06 1.27
CA LEU A 95 1.30 5.03 -0.05
C LEU A 95 2.17 5.62 -1.16
N HIS A 96 3.20 6.39 -0.82
CA HIS A 96 4.23 6.81 -1.77
C HIS A 96 5.13 5.63 -2.18
N GLY A 97 5.88 5.77 -3.27
CA GLY A 97 6.82 4.75 -3.73
C GLY A 97 6.43 4.13 -5.07
N TYR A 98 5.62 4.82 -5.87
CA TYR A 98 5.34 4.50 -7.27
C TYR A 98 4.68 3.14 -7.50
N TYR A 99 3.77 2.70 -6.63
CA TYR A 99 3.20 1.36 -6.69
C TYR A 99 1.67 1.31 -6.67
N VAL A 100 0.98 2.29 -6.13
CA VAL A 100 -0.47 2.32 -5.94
C VAL A 100 -1.09 3.57 -6.55
N HIS A 101 -2.28 3.43 -7.13
CA HIS A 101 -3.09 4.57 -7.57
C HIS A 101 -4.00 5.01 -6.42
N VAL A 102 -3.62 6.12 -5.77
CA VAL A 102 -4.26 6.60 -4.54
C VAL A 102 -5.73 6.94 -4.75
N GLY A 103 -6.09 7.62 -5.84
CA GLY A 103 -7.48 7.94 -6.14
C GLY A 103 -8.38 6.69 -6.25
N VAL A 104 -7.93 5.66 -7.00
CA VAL A 104 -8.67 4.40 -7.14
C VAL A 104 -8.82 3.69 -5.78
N LEU A 105 -7.77 3.71 -4.94
CA LEU A 105 -7.81 3.11 -3.61
C LEU A 105 -8.83 3.84 -2.72
N PHE A 106 -8.76 5.16 -2.61
CA PHE A 106 -9.66 5.92 -1.73
C PHE A 106 -11.12 5.90 -2.19
N ASP A 107 -11.38 5.95 -3.50
CA ASP A 107 -12.73 5.77 -4.06
C ASP A 107 -13.33 4.41 -3.68
N TYR A 108 -12.52 3.37 -3.74
CA TYR A 108 -12.93 2.03 -3.30
C TYR A 108 -13.23 2.00 -1.81
N LEU A 109 -12.33 2.48 -0.96
CA LEU A 109 -12.49 2.47 0.50
C LEU A 109 -13.76 3.22 0.93
N LYS A 110 -14.01 4.38 0.32
CA LYS A 110 -15.23 5.19 0.55
C LYS A 110 -16.50 4.45 0.09
N ARG A 111 -16.50 3.93 -1.13
CA ARG A 111 -17.67 3.23 -1.70
C ARG A 111 -18.05 1.98 -0.93
N LYS A 112 -17.05 1.24 -0.43
CA LYS A 112 -17.22 0.01 0.36
C LYS A 112 -17.39 0.27 1.85
N ASN A 113 -17.35 1.53 2.27
CA ASN A 113 -17.45 1.95 3.68
C ASN A 113 -16.51 1.15 4.60
N LYS A 114 -15.27 0.91 4.14
CA LYS A 114 -14.26 0.16 4.91
C LYS A 114 -13.76 0.98 6.09
N LYS A 115 -13.55 0.32 7.22
CA LYS A 115 -12.83 0.93 8.35
C LYS A 115 -11.37 1.08 7.99
N VAL A 116 -10.84 2.28 8.07
CA VAL A 116 -9.48 2.63 7.67
C VAL A 116 -8.71 3.18 8.85
N ILE A 117 -7.49 2.65 9.02
CA ILE A 117 -6.45 3.25 9.86
C ILE A 117 -5.32 3.67 8.92
N TRP A 118 -4.75 4.84 9.12
CA TRP A 118 -3.60 5.29 8.35
C TRP A 118 -2.48 5.74 9.28
N THR A 119 -1.42 4.96 9.34
CA THR A 119 -0.19 5.33 10.07
C THR A 119 0.73 6.13 9.14
N LEU A 120 0.92 7.39 9.48
CA LEU A 120 1.81 8.29 8.76
C LEU A 120 3.24 8.09 9.26
N HIS A 121 4.14 7.69 8.36
CA HIS A 121 5.57 7.51 8.65
C HIS A 121 6.43 8.69 8.19
N ASP A 122 5.84 9.57 7.38
CA ASP A 122 6.46 10.72 6.74
C ASP A 122 5.41 11.79 6.40
N CYS A 123 5.85 12.87 5.76
CA CYS A 123 5.02 14.02 5.44
C CYS A 123 4.30 13.94 4.09
N TRP A 124 4.53 12.88 3.30
CA TRP A 124 3.99 12.80 1.93
C TRP A 124 2.46 12.96 1.85
N SER A 125 1.73 12.43 2.81
CA SER A 125 0.26 12.44 2.82
C SER A 125 -0.37 13.84 2.80
N PHE A 126 0.35 14.86 3.26
CA PHE A 126 -0.12 16.25 3.30
C PHE A 126 0.75 17.22 2.50
N THR A 127 1.96 16.84 2.10
CA THR A 127 2.78 17.62 1.16
C THR A 127 2.49 17.25 -0.30
N GLY A 128 2.05 16.00 -0.54
CA GLY A 128 1.78 15.45 -1.87
C GLY A 128 3.03 15.09 -2.68
N HIS A 129 4.20 15.57 -2.31
CA HIS A 129 5.44 15.37 -3.06
C HIS A 129 6.63 14.97 -2.18
N CYS A 130 6.91 15.71 -1.12
CA CYS A 130 8.07 15.49 -0.25
C CYS A 130 7.74 14.59 0.94
N ALA A 131 8.58 13.58 1.19
CA ALA A 131 8.46 12.73 2.37
C ALA A 131 9.07 13.38 3.63
N HIS A 132 9.85 14.44 3.47
CA HIS A 132 10.51 15.16 4.55
C HIS A 132 10.06 16.62 4.61
N TYR A 133 10.02 17.14 5.80
CA TYR A 133 9.79 18.55 6.10
C TYR A 133 11.16 19.20 6.35
N ASP A 134 11.53 20.20 5.56
CA ASP A 134 12.70 21.04 5.81
C ASP A 134 12.31 22.27 6.66
#